data_23a955ee6924fc814c0a84a86e1b8841
#
_entry.id   23a955ee6924fc814c0a84a86e1b8841
#
_cell.length_a   1.000
_cell.length_b   1.000
_cell.length_c   1.000
_cell.angle_alpha   90.00
_cell.angle_beta   90.00
_cell.angle_gamma   90.00
#
_symmetry.space_group_name_H-M   'P 1'
#
loop_
_entity.id
_entity.type
_entity.pdbx_description
1 polymer ?
#
loop_
_entity_poly.entity_id
_entity_poly.type
_entity_poly.pdbx_seq_one_letter_code
_entity_poly.pdbx_strand_id
1 'polypeptide(L)'
;MKASVIGATGFAGAELLRLLDGHPEVELAAITSESSTGENIAAMYPHLSVRIETALGSLQDIEQIADKSDVIFIALPHGHAMKIGRQLKMHDTKIIDLGGDYRFKDIRVFEEWYKVKHEDPETKAVYGLTELYRGQVKDAKILANPGCYTTCSILALVPLLKAGLIETQGIIIDAKSGTTGAGRGLKLGSLYCSVNENFHAYGVADHRHTPEIEQVYSEYAGKDVVIQFTPHLLPVDLHRMTMRQSNKNNIAFISNLLNIL
;
A
#
# COMPACT_ATOMS: atom_id res chain seq x y z
N MET A 1 22.46 -4.21 3.69
CA MET A 1 21.42 -4.76 2.77
C MET A 1 21.23 -3.77 1.64
N LYS A 2 21.24 -4.25 0.38
CA LYS A 2 21.06 -3.39 -0.79
C LYS A 2 19.59 -3.36 -1.21
N ALA A 3 19.01 -2.16 -1.25
CA ALA A 3 17.62 -1.95 -1.59
C ALA A 3 17.49 -1.11 -2.88
N SER A 4 16.53 -1.47 -3.71
CA SER A 4 16.15 -0.68 -4.88
C SER A 4 14.68 -0.27 -4.83
N VAL A 5 14.36 0.91 -5.37
CA VAL A 5 13.02 1.45 -5.38
C VAL A 5 12.54 1.70 -6.80
N ILE A 6 11.53 0.96 -7.22
CA ILE A 6 10.86 1.07 -8.51
C ILE A 6 9.66 2.01 -8.37
N GLY A 7 9.63 3.08 -9.18
CA GLY A 7 8.59 4.12 -9.05
C GLY A 7 8.91 5.19 -7.99
N ALA A 8 10.19 5.54 -7.88
CA ALA A 8 10.74 6.46 -6.89
C ALA A 8 10.11 7.87 -6.88
N THR A 9 9.56 8.33 -8.01
CA THR A 9 9.00 9.69 -8.17
C THR A 9 7.55 9.83 -7.72
N GLY A 10 6.85 8.73 -7.37
CA GLY A 10 5.56 8.79 -6.69
C GLY A 10 5.69 9.25 -5.24
N PHE A 11 4.60 9.71 -4.59
CA PHE A 11 4.64 10.12 -3.18
C PHE A 11 5.10 9.00 -2.26
N ALA A 12 4.58 7.77 -2.45
CA ALA A 12 5.01 6.61 -1.68
C ALA A 12 6.49 6.26 -1.91
N GLY A 13 6.95 6.33 -3.19
CA GLY A 13 8.36 6.08 -3.53
C GLY A 13 9.30 7.10 -2.92
N ALA A 14 8.97 8.38 -2.99
CA ALA A 14 9.79 9.46 -2.42
C ALA A 14 9.88 9.37 -0.88
N GLU A 15 8.78 9.04 -0.21
CA GLU A 15 8.77 8.85 1.24
C GLU A 15 9.55 7.60 1.65
N LEU A 16 9.44 6.52 0.88
CA LEU A 16 10.26 5.33 1.08
C LEU A 16 11.76 5.64 0.94
N LEU A 17 12.15 6.42 -0.06
CA LEU A 17 13.54 6.87 -0.20
C LEU A 17 14.03 7.63 1.03
N ARG A 18 13.21 8.55 1.57
CA ARG A 18 13.53 9.29 2.79
C ARG A 18 13.78 8.36 3.99
N LEU A 19 12.96 7.31 4.11
CA LEU A 19 13.08 6.32 5.19
C LEU A 19 14.31 5.42 5.00
N LEU A 20 14.55 4.94 3.78
CA LEU A 20 15.69 4.05 3.49
C LEU A 20 17.02 4.79 3.60
N ASP A 21 17.08 6.05 3.18
CA ASP A 21 18.28 6.90 3.31
C ASP A 21 18.71 7.08 4.79
N GLY A 22 17.74 7.14 5.70
CA GLY A 22 18.00 7.20 7.14
C GLY A 22 18.26 5.85 7.81
N HIS A 23 18.14 4.73 7.10
CA HIS A 23 18.23 3.40 7.69
C HIS A 23 19.70 2.93 7.83
N PRO A 24 20.20 2.59 9.03
CA PRO A 24 21.63 2.35 9.26
C PRO A 24 22.18 1.11 8.54
N GLU A 25 21.34 0.17 8.14
CA GLU A 25 21.75 -1.09 7.53
C GLU A 25 21.37 -1.20 6.04
N VAL A 26 20.83 -0.12 5.45
CA VAL A 26 20.36 -0.12 4.05
C VAL A 26 21.23 0.80 3.21
N GLU A 27 21.64 0.30 2.05
CA GLU A 27 22.28 1.03 0.97
C GLU A 27 21.33 1.05 -0.24
N LEU A 28 21.07 2.22 -0.81
CA LEU A 28 20.29 2.36 -2.04
C LEU A 28 21.13 1.91 -3.25
N ALA A 29 20.74 0.82 -3.90
CA ALA A 29 21.43 0.25 -5.06
C ALA A 29 20.94 0.87 -6.37
N ALA A 30 19.63 1.08 -6.52
CA ALA A 30 19.03 1.73 -7.69
C ALA A 30 17.67 2.36 -7.35
N ILE A 31 17.33 3.40 -8.10
CA ILE A 31 16.00 4.03 -8.07
C ILE A 31 15.53 4.21 -9.51
N THR A 32 14.24 3.99 -9.79
CA THR A 32 13.73 4.12 -11.16
C THR A 32 12.50 5.01 -11.28
N SER A 33 12.34 5.59 -12.45
CA SER A 33 11.13 6.28 -12.88
C SER A 33 11.05 6.32 -14.39
N GLU A 34 9.99 5.77 -14.97
CA GLU A 34 9.80 5.78 -16.43
C GLU A 34 9.57 7.20 -17.00
N SER A 35 8.93 8.07 -16.22
CA SER A 35 8.65 9.44 -16.68
C SER A 35 9.82 10.40 -16.54
N SER A 36 10.89 10.01 -15.84
CA SER A 36 12.01 10.90 -15.47
C SER A 36 13.35 10.16 -15.51
N THR A 37 13.48 9.19 -16.40
CA THR A 37 14.73 8.42 -16.57
C THR A 37 15.90 9.36 -16.90
N GLY A 38 17.02 9.21 -16.21
CA GLY A 38 18.22 10.02 -16.35
C GLY A 38 18.22 11.32 -15.52
N GLU A 39 17.09 11.72 -14.95
CA GLU A 39 17.02 12.89 -14.07
C GLU A 39 17.50 12.55 -12.65
N ASN A 40 17.88 13.58 -11.90
CA ASN A 40 18.15 13.44 -10.48
C ASN A 40 16.84 13.58 -9.70
N ILE A 41 16.61 12.71 -8.73
CA ILE A 41 15.40 12.76 -7.87
C ILE A 41 15.25 14.10 -7.15
N ALA A 42 16.34 14.79 -6.87
CA ALA A 42 16.38 16.11 -6.26
C ALA A 42 15.70 17.22 -7.08
N ALA A 43 15.60 17.06 -8.41
CA ALA A 43 14.85 17.99 -9.25
C ALA A 43 13.38 18.04 -8.86
N MET A 44 12.84 16.91 -8.38
CA MET A 44 11.44 16.80 -7.93
C MET A 44 11.28 16.96 -6.42
N TYR A 45 12.25 16.43 -5.67
CA TYR A 45 12.24 16.37 -4.20
C TYR A 45 13.55 16.94 -3.65
N PRO A 46 13.70 18.28 -3.59
CA PRO A 46 14.96 18.94 -3.20
C PRO A 46 15.50 18.51 -1.84
N HIS A 47 14.65 18.09 -0.92
CA HIS A 47 15.06 17.62 0.41
C HIS A 47 15.81 16.28 0.39
N LEU A 48 15.75 15.52 -0.73
CA LEU A 48 16.52 14.30 -0.93
C LEU A 48 17.90 14.56 -1.56
N SER A 49 18.20 15.80 -1.97
CA SER A 49 19.41 16.15 -2.72
C SER A 49 20.72 15.96 -1.95
N VAL A 50 20.67 16.00 -0.63
CA VAL A 50 21.90 15.98 0.21
C VAL A 50 22.49 14.59 0.30
N ARG A 51 21.71 13.54 0.06
CA ARG A 51 22.11 12.16 0.33
C ARG A 51 21.90 11.21 -0.85
N ILE A 52 20.99 11.50 -1.77
CA ILE A 52 20.69 10.64 -2.91
C ILE A 52 21.18 11.28 -4.18
N GLU A 53 22.37 10.88 -4.62
CA GLU A 53 23.00 11.37 -5.86
C GLU A 53 22.68 10.49 -7.07
N THR A 54 22.05 9.33 -6.86
CA THR A 54 21.76 8.34 -7.90
C THR A 54 20.74 8.89 -8.90
N ALA A 55 21.07 8.83 -10.18
CA ALA A 55 20.13 9.14 -11.26
C ALA A 55 19.02 8.10 -11.36
N LEU A 56 17.83 8.54 -11.78
CA LEU A 56 16.69 7.68 -12.03
C LEU A 56 16.94 6.76 -13.23
N GLY A 57 16.92 5.44 -13.00
CA GLY A 57 17.04 4.41 -14.02
C GLY A 57 15.71 4.08 -14.70
N SER A 58 15.75 3.16 -15.67
CA SER A 58 14.60 2.61 -16.38
C SER A 58 14.22 1.22 -15.87
N LEU A 59 12.96 0.82 -16.06
CA LEU A 59 12.49 -0.56 -15.83
C LEU A 59 13.05 -1.57 -16.84
N GLN A 60 13.60 -1.11 -17.96
CA GLN A 60 14.25 -2.00 -18.91
C GLN A 60 15.46 -2.73 -18.31
N ASP A 61 16.05 -2.15 -17.25
CA ASP A 61 17.20 -2.69 -16.54
C ASP A 61 16.81 -3.54 -15.32
N ILE A 62 15.56 -3.97 -15.20
CA ILE A 62 15.02 -4.59 -13.97
C ILE A 62 15.80 -5.84 -13.52
N GLU A 63 16.27 -6.68 -14.45
CA GLU A 63 17.07 -7.85 -14.13
C GLU A 63 18.45 -7.48 -13.57
N GLN A 64 19.10 -6.48 -14.16
CA GLN A 64 20.37 -5.95 -13.66
C GLN A 64 20.22 -5.26 -12.30
N ILE A 65 19.06 -4.64 -12.06
CA ILE A 65 18.71 -4.05 -10.76
C ILE A 65 18.52 -5.18 -9.74
N ALA A 66 17.85 -6.27 -10.12
CA ALA A 66 17.66 -7.42 -9.26
C ALA A 66 18.98 -8.06 -8.85
N ASP A 67 19.91 -8.24 -9.78
CA ASP A 67 21.23 -8.82 -9.50
C ASP A 67 22.07 -8.01 -8.50
N LYS A 68 21.77 -6.71 -8.37
CA LYS A 68 22.47 -5.79 -7.44
C LYS A 68 21.74 -5.56 -6.13
N SER A 69 20.55 -6.16 -5.95
CA SER A 69 19.64 -5.84 -4.85
C SER A 69 19.30 -7.06 -4.01
N ASP A 70 19.35 -6.92 -2.70
CA ASP A 70 18.80 -7.92 -1.78
C ASP A 70 17.27 -7.81 -1.72
N VAL A 71 16.75 -6.58 -1.88
CA VAL A 71 15.31 -6.29 -1.87
C VAL A 71 14.94 -5.20 -2.87
N ILE A 72 13.81 -5.40 -3.56
CA ILE A 72 13.21 -4.42 -4.46
C ILE A 72 11.84 -4.01 -3.92
N PHE A 73 11.66 -2.72 -3.73
CA PHE A 73 10.36 -2.12 -3.43
C PHE A 73 9.70 -1.65 -4.71
N ILE A 74 8.44 -2.03 -4.94
CA ILE A 74 7.67 -1.65 -6.11
C ILE A 74 6.58 -0.66 -5.70
N ALA A 75 6.77 0.62 -6.03
CA ALA A 75 5.83 1.71 -5.78
C ALA A 75 5.16 2.17 -7.08
N LEU A 76 4.62 1.23 -7.84
CA LEU A 76 3.96 1.45 -9.12
C LEU A 76 2.43 1.31 -9.01
N PRO A 77 1.67 1.82 -9.99
CA PRO A 77 0.24 1.54 -10.10
C PRO A 77 -0.05 0.03 -10.17
N HIS A 78 -1.29 -0.36 -9.82
CA HIS A 78 -1.74 -1.75 -9.90
C HIS A 78 -1.56 -2.33 -11.31
N GLY A 79 -1.27 -3.62 -11.40
CA GLY A 79 -1.03 -4.32 -12.66
C GLY A 79 0.44 -4.32 -13.12
N HIS A 80 1.33 -3.64 -12.41
CA HIS A 80 2.75 -3.59 -12.75
C HIS A 80 3.61 -4.53 -11.91
N ALA A 81 3.31 -4.68 -10.62
CA ALA A 81 4.10 -5.50 -9.72
C ALA A 81 4.09 -6.99 -10.12
N MET A 82 2.93 -7.50 -10.56
CA MET A 82 2.82 -8.90 -11.02
C MET A 82 3.67 -9.19 -12.28
N LYS A 83 3.87 -8.21 -13.17
CA LYS A 83 4.76 -8.36 -14.33
C LYS A 83 6.22 -8.47 -13.89
N ILE A 84 6.63 -7.60 -12.99
CA ILE A 84 7.97 -7.59 -12.42
C ILE A 84 8.21 -8.87 -11.61
N GLY A 85 7.26 -9.28 -10.76
CA GLY A 85 7.35 -10.50 -9.97
C GLY A 85 7.53 -11.75 -10.84
N ARG A 86 6.77 -11.86 -11.94
CA ARG A 86 6.92 -12.95 -12.92
C ARG A 86 8.30 -12.92 -13.59
N GLN A 87 8.80 -11.74 -13.99
CA GLN A 87 10.09 -11.60 -14.63
C GLN A 87 11.24 -11.96 -13.68
N LEU A 88 11.14 -11.57 -12.41
CA LEU A 88 12.17 -11.80 -11.40
C LEU A 88 12.01 -13.13 -10.62
N LYS A 89 11.16 -14.03 -11.09
CA LYS A 89 10.85 -15.29 -10.39
C LYS A 89 12.08 -16.15 -10.06
N MET A 90 13.09 -16.10 -10.93
CA MET A 90 14.32 -16.89 -10.80
C MET A 90 15.46 -16.16 -10.06
N HIS A 91 15.31 -14.88 -9.74
CA HIS A 91 16.30 -14.13 -8.98
C HIS A 91 16.11 -14.35 -7.47
N ASP A 92 17.19 -14.27 -6.70
CA ASP A 92 17.12 -14.42 -5.24
C ASP A 92 16.58 -13.17 -4.52
N THR A 93 16.54 -12.05 -5.22
CA THR A 93 16.06 -10.76 -4.71
C THR A 93 14.63 -10.84 -4.17
N LYS A 94 14.41 -10.34 -2.96
CA LYS A 94 13.07 -10.21 -2.36
C LYS A 94 12.32 -9.05 -2.98
N ILE A 95 11.00 -9.19 -3.07
CA ILE A 95 10.12 -8.16 -3.64
C ILE A 95 9.13 -7.70 -2.57
N ILE A 96 9.00 -6.38 -2.41
CA ILE A 96 7.96 -5.76 -1.58
C ILE A 96 7.07 -4.92 -2.50
N ASP A 97 5.85 -5.43 -2.73
CA ASP A 97 4.86 -4.75 -3.55
C ASP A 97 4.01 -3.78 -2.71
N LEU A 98 4.13 -2.48 -2.97
CA LEU A 98 3.28 -1.46 -2.37
C LEU A 98 1.95 -1.29 -3.13
N GLY A 99 1.82 -1.93 -4.29
CA GLY A 99 0.60 -2.01 -5.06
C GLY A 99 -0.42 -2.99 -4.46
N GLY A 100 -1.42 -3.35 -5.28
CA GLY A 100 -2.48 -4.26 -4.83
C GLY A 100 -2.42 -5.66 -5.42
N ASP A 101 -1.42 -5.93 -6.26
CA ASP A 101 -1.42 -7.08 -7.16
C ASP A 101 -1.39 -8.43 -6.42
N TYR A 102 -0.70 -8.49 -5.30
CA TYR A 102 -0.50 -9.73 -4.55
C TYR A 102 -1.23 -9.81 -3.20
N ARG A 103 -2.18 -8.89 -2.92
CA ARG A 103 -2.84 -8.82 -1.59
C ARG A 103 -3.90 -9.89 -1.37
N PHE A 104 -4.46 -10.46 -2.43
CA PHE A 104 -5.61 -11.35 -2.33
C PHE A 104 -5.20 -12.82 -2.40
N LYS A 105 -5.81 -13.64 -1.53
CA LYS A 105 -5.68 -15.09 -1.55
C LYS A 105 -6.39 -15.70 -2.77
N ASP A 106 -7.55 -15.12 -3.14
CA ASP A 106 -8.31 -15.48 -4.32
C ASP A 106 -8.10 -14.42 -5.40
N ILE A 107 -7.40 -14.80 -6.46
CA ILE A 107 -7.09 -13.93 -7.60
C ILE A 107 -8.35 -13.41 -8.29
N ARG A 108 -9.45 -14.16 -8.26
CA ARG A 108 -10.73 -13.72 -8.85
C ARG A 108 -11.25 -12.46 -8.18
N VAL A 109 -11.06 -12.30 -6.87
CA VAL A 109 -11.40 -11.10 -6.13
C VAL A 109 -10.55 -9.91 -6.62
N PHE A 110 -9.26 -10.12 -6.82
CA PHE A 110 -8.40 -9.08 -7.41
C PHE A 110 -8.92 -8.65 -8.79
N GLU A 111 -9.14 -9.62 -9.70
CA GLU A 111 -9.59 -9.34 -11.07
C GLU A 111 -10.96 -8.64 -11.09
N GLU A 112 -11.87 -9.04 -10.21
CA GLU A 112 -13.18 -8.42 -10.08
C GLU A 112 -13.09 -6.96 -9.63
N TRP A 113 -12.31 -6.66 -8.58
CA TRP A 113 -12.27 -5.33 -7.99
C TRP A 113 -11.29 -4.37 -8.69
N TYR A 114 -10.20 -4.88 -9.23
CA TYR A 114 -9.21 -4.06 -9.93
C TYR A 114 -9.47 -3.94 -11.43
N LYS A 115 -10.35 -4.78 -11.99
CA LYS A 115 -10.68 -4.82 -13.42
C LYS A 115 -9.46 -5.07 -14.31
N VAL A 116 -8.49 -5.79 -13.79
CA VAL A 116 -7.25 -6.17 -14.45
C VAL A 116 -7.06 -7.66 -14.29
N LYS A 117 -6.69 -8.36 -15.38
CA LYS A 117 -6.36 -9.78 -15.32
C LYS A 117 -5.02 -9.97 -14.64
N HIS A 118 -4.92 -10.93 -13.71
CA HIS A 118 -3.68 -11.22 -13.01
C HIS A 118 -2.71 -11.99 -13.93
N GLU A 119 -1.50 -11.45 -14.13
CA GLU A 119 -0.52 -12.05 -15.06
C GLU A 119 0.45 -13.03 -14.38
N ASP A 120 0.40 -13.15 -13.06
CA ASP A 120 1.25 -14.06 -12.27
C ASP A 120 0.44 -14.83 -11.20
N PRO A 121 -0.55 -15.65 -11.62
CA PRO A 121 -1.46 -16.31 -10.68
C PRO A 121 -0.81 -17.44 -9.88
N GLU A 122 0.32 -17.95 -10.32
CA GLU A 122 1.03 -19.07 -9.69
C GLU A 122 1.89 -18.64 -8.49
N THR A 123 2.28 -17.37 -8.44
CA THR A 123 3.18 -16.87 -7.42
C THR A 123 2.44 -16.53 -6.14
N LYS A 124 2.88 -17.17 -5.04
CA LYS A 124 2.36 -16.90 -3.70
C LYS A 124 3.11 -15.74 -3.07
N ALA A 125 2.37 -14.78 -2.55
CA ALA A 125 2.90 -13.71 -1.73
C ALA A 125 2.43 -13.85 -0.28
N VAL A 126 3.19 -13.27 0.63
CA VAL A 126 2.80 -13.11 2.03
C VAL A 126 2.17 -11.73 2.21
N TYR A 127 1.03 -11.67 2.88
CA TYR A 127 0.41 -10.40 3.23
C TYR A 127 1.25 -9.67 4.28
N GLY A 128 1.71 -8.46 3.95
CA GLY A 128 2.80 -7.77 4.62
C GLY A 128 2.44 -7.02 5.90
N LEU A 129 1.28 -7.28 6.52
CA LEU A 129 0.94 -6.66 7.81
C LEU A 129 1.71 -7.36 8.92
N THR A 130 2.88 -6.79 9.26
CA THR A 130 3.88 -7.41 10.14
C THR A 130 3.36 -7.69 11.55
N GLU A 131 2.41 -6.93 12.05
CA GLU A 131 1.79 -7.12 13.35
C GLU A 131 1.01 -8.44 13.44
N LEU A 132 0.48 -8.92 12.32
CA LEU A 132 -0.31 -10.14 12.26
C LEU A 132 0.45 -11.33 11.65
N TYR A 133 1.35 -11.07 10.69
CA TYR A 133 1.98 -12.10 9.86
C TYR A 133 3.52 -12.14 9.97
N ARG A 134 4.10 -11.56 11.03
CA ARG A 134 5.56 -11.44 11.23
C ARG A 134 6.34 -12.73 10.96
N GLY A 135 5.83 -13.87 11.42
CA GLY A 135 6.49 -15.17 11.22
C GLY A 135 6.61 -15.57 9.75
N GLN A 136 5.65 -15.19 8.92
CA GLN A 136 5.62 -15.48 7.49
C GLN A 136 6.43 -14.47 6.67
N VAL A 137 6.46 -13.20 7.13
CA VAL A 137 7.17 -12.09 6.46
C VAL A 137 8.65 -12.37 6.32
N LYS A 138 9.28 -12.99 7.34
CA LYS A 138 10.72 -13.26 7.38
C LYS A 138 11.20 -14.08 6.18
N ASP A 139 10.41 -15.09 5.78
CA ASP A 139 10.78 -16.05 4.74
C ASP A 139 10.11 -15.74 3.39
N ALA A 140 9.38 -14.63 3.31
CA ALA A 140 8.67 -14.25 2.11
C ALA A 140 9.62 -13.90 0.95
N LYS A 141 9.34 -14.43 -0.24
CA LYS A 141 9.97 -14.02 -1.48
C LYS A 141 9.29 -12.76 -2.04
N ILE A 142 7.95 -12.77 -2.04
CA ILE A 142 7.13 -11.61 -2.37
C ILE A 142 6.29 -11.25 -1.16
N LEU A 143 6.37 -9.98 -0.76
CA LEU A 143 5.59 -9.40 0.31
C LEU A 143 4.58 -8.42 -0.30
N ALA A 144 3.30 -8.67 -0.09
CA ALA A 144 2.23 -7.76 -0.49
C ALA A 144 1.96 -6.77 0.64
N ASN A 145 2.47 -5.55 0.50
CA ASN A 145 2.24 -4.51 1.50
C ASN A 145 0.76 -4.08 1.52
N PRO A 146 0.10 -4.05 2.68
CA PRO A 146 -1.32 -3.70 2.78
C PRO A 146 -1.60 -2.27 2.34
N GLY A 147 -2.85 -2.00 1.94
CA GLY A 147 -3.31 -0.65 1.67
C GLY A 147 -3.37 0.20 2.94
N CYS A 148 -3.36 1.52 2.77
CA CYS A 148 -3.35 2.47 3.89
C CYS A 148 -4.59 2.35 4.78
N TYR A 149 -5.78 2.39 4.20
CA TYR A 149 -7.03 2.19 4.95
C TYR A 149 -7.14 0.77 5.52
N THR A 150 -6.67 -0.24 4.79
CA THR A 150 -6.69 -1.63 5.24
C THR A 150 -5.82 -1.83 6.46
N THR A 151 -4.61 -1.29 6.47
CA THR A 151 -3.72 -1.34 7.64
C THR A 151 -4.41 -0.79 8.88
N CYS A 152 -4.97 0.43 8.78
CA CYS A 152 -5.65 1.05 9.90
C CYS A 152 -6.86 0.24 10.38
N SER A 153 -7.72 -0.17 9.45
CA SER A 153 -8.94 -0.92 9.74
C SER A 153 -8.64 -2.26 10.40
N ILE A 154 -7.69 -3.00 9.84
CA ILE A 154 -7.32 -4.33 10.31
C ILE A 154 -6.72 -4.25 11.72
N LEU A 155 -5.75 -3.36 11.93
CA LEU A 155 -5.12 -3.21 13.25
C LEU A 155 -6.11 -2.75 14.33
N ALA A 156 -7.12 -1.96 13.97
CA ALA A 156 -8.13 -1.49 14.89
C ALA A 156 -9.10 -2.59 15.35
N LEU A 157 -9.58 -3.46 14.46
CA LEU A 157 -10.68 -4.36 14.75
C LEU A 157 -10.30 -5.84 14.85
N VAL A 158 -9.21 -6.29 14.25
CA VAL A 158 -8.79 -7.70 14.34
C VAL A 158 -8.65 -8.18 15.79
N PRO A 159 -8.05 -7.43 16.74
CA PRO A 159 -7.99 -7.88 18.13
C PRO A 159 -9.37 -8.14 18.74
N LEU A 160 -10.36 -7.32 18.41
CA LEU A 160 -11.73 -7.45 18.93
C LEU A 160 -12.47 -8.60 18.26
N LEU A 161 -12.32 -8.78 16.95
CA LEU A 161 -12.89 -9.90 16.19
C LEU A 161 -12.32 -11.23 16.69
N LYS A 162 -11.00 -11.32 16.84
CA LYS A 162 -10.30 -12.50 17.34
C LYS A 162 -10.74 -12.89 18.76
N ALA A 163 -11.05 -11.91 19.59
CA ALA A 163 -11.52 -12.12 20.95
C ALA A 163 -13.05 -12.38 21.03
N GLY A 164 -13.78 -12.31 19.92
CA GLY A 164 -15.23 -12.47 19.88
C GLY A 164 -15.99 -11.36 20.60
N LEU A 165 -15.39 -10.16 20.75
CA LEU A 165 -15.97 -9.04 21.48
C LEU A 165 -16.90 -8.16 20.65
N ILE A 166 -16.91 -8.35 19.33
CA ILE A 166 -17.77 -7.61 18.40
C ILE A 166 -18.42 -8.56 17.41
N GLU A 167 -19.59 -8.15 16.93
CA GLU A 167 -20.32 -8.88 15.89
C GLU A 167 -19.59 -8.79 14.53
N THR A 168 -19.75 -9.82 13.70
CA THR A 168 -19.18 -9.86 12.35
C THR A 168 -20.06 -9.19 11.30
N GLN A 169 -21.22 -8.72 11.69
CA GLN A 169 -22.17 -8.00 10.83
C GLN A 169 -22.43 -6.59 11.35
N GLY A 170 -22.79 -5.69 10.44
CA GLY A 170 -23.05 -4.30 10.79
C GLY A 170 -21.79 -3.48 11.12
N ILE A 171 -20.63 -3.93 10.66
CA ILE A 171 -19.37 -3.17 10.78
C ILE A 171 -19.40 -2.03 9.75
N ILE A 172 -19.32 -0.80 10.22
CA ILE A 172 -19.27 0.40 9.42
C ILE A 172 -17.91 1.05 9.60
N ILE A 173 -17.18 1.23 8.51
CA ILE A 173 -15.89 1.89 8.47
C ILE A 173 -16.04 3.21 7.72
N ASP A 174 -16.05 4.29 8.46
CA ASP A 174 -16.09 5.65 7.93
C ASP A 174 -14.68 6.25 8.01
N ALA A 175 -13.94 6.12 6.90
CA ALA A 175 -12.51 6.41 6.84
C ALA A 175 -12.22 7.79 6.23
N LYS A 176 -11.21 8.47 6.78
CA LYS A 176 -10.79 9.82 6.35
C LYS A 176 -9.30 9.79 5.99
N SER A 177 -8.95 10.36 4.84
CA SER A 177 -7.57 10.47 4.36
C SER A 177 -7.27 11.86 3.85
N GLY A 178 -6.05 12.30 4.01
CA GLY A 178 -5.54 13.47 3.30
C GLY A 178 -5.42 13.24 1.80
N THR A 179 -5.39 14.33 1.03
CA THR A 179 -5.36 14.31 -0.44
C THR A 179 -4.09 13.69 -1.02
N THR A 180 -2.99 13.69 -0.29
CA THR A 180 -1.75 13.01 -0.72
C THR A 180 -1.93 11.52 -0.94
N GLY A 181 -2.93 10.90 -0.28
CA GLY A 181 -3.31 9.51 -0.49
C GLY A 181 -3.86 9.18 -1.88
N ALA A 182 -4.34 10.17 -2.59
CA ALA A 182 -4.76 10.01 -3.99
C ALA A 182 -3.58 9.87 -4.97
N GLY A 183 -2.33 10.04 -4.48
CA GLY A 183 -1.11 9.97 -5.27
C GLY A 183 -0.78 11.27 -5.98
N ARG A 184 0.41 11.30 -6.63
CA ARG A 184 0.96 12.48 -7.29
C ARG A 184 0.29 12.82 -8.63
N GLY A 185 -0.40 11.86 -9.25
CA GLY A 185 -1.02 12.08 -10.55
C GLY A 185 -2.07 13.19 -10.53
N LEU A 186 -2.05 14.06 -11.54
CA LEU A 186 -3.03 15.15 -11.68
C LEU A 186 -4.44 14.59 -11.88
N LYS A 187 -5.34 14.93 -10.97
CA LYS A 187 -6.76 14.60 -11.03
C LYS A 187 -7.59 15.83 -10.63
N LEU A 188 -8.67 16.11 -11.33
CA LEU A 188 -9.53 17.23 -11.04
C LEU A 188 -9.99 17.26 -9.58
N GLY A 189 -10.38 16.10 -9.04
CA GLY A 189 -10.84 15.97 -7.65
C GLY A 189 -9.75 16.12 -6.57
N SER A 190 -8.47 16.18 -6.94
CA SER A 190 -7.34 16.42 -6.02
C SER A 190 -6.66 17.77 -6.21
N LEU A 191 -7.19 18.64 -7.08
CA LEU A 191 -6.72 20.02 -7.21
C LEU A 191 -7.07 20.83 -5.96
N TYR A 192 -6.22 21.79 -5.60
CA TYR A 192 -6.41 22.63 -4.41
C TYR A 192 -7.81 23.27 -4.34
N CYS A 193 -8.28 23.86 -5.44
CA CYS A 193 -9.61 24.49 -5.49
C CYS A 193 -10.77 23.49 -5.38
N SER A 194 -10.55 22.21 -5.65
CA SER A 194 -11.58 21.17 -5.52
C SER A 194 -11.62 20.56 -4.13
N VAL A 195 -10.50 20.57 -3.40
CA VAL A 195 -10.40 19.95 -2.07
C VAL A 195 -10.42 20.95 -0.92
N ASN A 196 -10.06 22.22 -1.17
CA ASN A 196 -10.05 23.23 -0.12
C ASN A 196 -11.46 23.41 0.47
N GLU A 197 -11.58 23.37 1.81
CA GLU A 197 -12.83 23.45 2.55
C GLU A 197 -13.90 22.42 2.11
N ASN A 198 -13.48 21.37 1.41
CA ASN A 198 -14.35 20.32 0.92
C ASN A 198 -14.01 18.98 1.59
N PHE A 199 -15.04 18.25 1.95
CA PHE A 199 -14.98 16.95 2.58
C PHE A 199 -15.95 16.03 1.86
N HIS A 200 -15.43 15.11 1.03
CA HIS A 200 -16.30 14.29 0.21
C HIS A 200 -15.96 12.81 0.26
N ALA A 201 -17.00 11.98 0.24
CA ALA A 201 -16.86 10.54 0.09
C ALA A 201 -16.51 10.18 -1.35
N TYR A 202 -15.75 9.10 -1.54
CA TYR A 202 -15.44 8.55 -2.85
C TYR A 202 -15.44 7.02 -2.81
N GLY A 203 -15.62 6.38 -3.96
CA GLY A 203 -15.63 4.91 -4.04
C GLY A 203 -16.61 4.25 -3.08
N VAL A 204 -17.78 4.85 -2.85
CA VAL A 204 -18.82 4.32 -1.96
C VAL A 204 -19.32 2.99 -2.50
N ALA A 205 -19.27 1.93 -1.70
CA ALA A 205 -19.61 0.54 -2.05
C ALA A 205 -18.76 -0.08 -3.18
N ASP A 206 -17.69 0.58 -3.64
CA ASP A 206 -16.90 0.22 -4.83
C ASP A 206 -15.38 0.37 -4.57
N HIS A 207 -14.98 0.68 -3.34
CA HIS A 207 -13.57 0.89 -3.02
C HIS A 207 -12.81 -0.44 -2.87
N ARG A 208 -11.68 -0.57 -3.56
CA ARG A 208 -10.84 -1.78 -3.65
C ARG A 208 -10.30 -2.29 -2.31
N HIS A 209 -10.28 -1.47 -1.26
CA HIS A 209 -9.89 -1.91 0.08
C HIS A 209 -11.00 -2.69 0.81
N THR A 210 -12.26 -2.62 0.35
CA THR A 210 -13.36 -3.37 0.96
C THR A 210 -13.07 -4.87 1.05
N PRO A 211 -12.85 -5.58 -0.06
CA PRO A 211 -12.58 -7.02 -0.02
C PRO A 211 -11.25 -7.36 0.66
N GLU A 212 -10.26 -6.46 0.65
CA GLU A 212 -9.00 -6.66 1.35
C GLU A 212 -9.20 -6.69 2.87
N ILE A 213 -10.04 -5.78 3.42
CA ILE A 213 -10.39 -5.74 4.84
C ILE A 213 -11.23 -6.96 5.21
N GLU A 214 -12.25 -7.26 4.42
CA GLU A 214 -13.16 -8.40 4.64
C GLU A 214 -12.40 -9.74 4.67
N GLN A 215 -11.42 -9.92 3.78
CA GLN A 215 -10.58 -11.12 3.75
C GLN A 215 -9.86 -11.34 5.08
N VAL A 216 -9.23 -10.30 5.63
CA VAL A 216 -8.48 -10.44 6.89
C VAL A 216 -9.41 -10.53 8.09
N TYR A 217 -10.49 -9.78 8.11
CA TYR A 217 -11.48 -9.87 9.18
C TYR A 217 -12.10 -11.27 9.24
N SER A 218 -12.47 -11.84 8.10
CA SER A 218 -13.05 -13.19 8.01
C SER A 218 -12.07 -14.26 8.48
N GLU A 219 -10.78 -14.13 8.13
CA GLU A 219 -9.72 -15.03 8.61
C GLU A 219 -9.65 -15.05 10.15
N TYR A 220 -9.64 -13.87 10.78
CA TYR A 220 -9.48 -13.77 12.24
C TYR A 220 -10.76 -14.00 13.02
N ALA A 221 -11.93 -13.76 12.42
CA ALA A 221 -13.23 -14.07 13.01
C ALA A 221 -13.62 -15.56 12.86
N GLY A 222 -12.96 -16.31 11.96
CA GLY A 222 -13.29 -17.70 11.63
C GLY A 222 -14.64 -17.87 10.92
N LYS A 223 -15.23 -16.80 10.41
CA LYS A 223 -16.48 -16.76 9.64
C LYS A 223 -16.53 -15.53 8.77
N ASP A 224 -17.39 -15.53 7.75
CA ASP A 224 -17.51 -14.42 6.82
C ASP A 224 -17.88 -13.10 7.53
N VAL A 225 -17.14 -12.05 7.17
CA VAL A 225 -17.36 -10.68 7.62
C VAL A 225 -17.66 -9.81 6.42
N VAL A 226 -18.74 -9.05 6.49
CA VAL A 226 -19.10 -8.05 5.46
C VAL A 226 -19.12 -6.69 6.13
N ILE A 227 -18.48 -5.71 5.46
CA ILE A 227 -18.35 -4.35 5.97
C ILE A 227 -19.05 -3.34 5.07
N GLN A 228 -19.40 -2.21 5.65
CA GLN A 228 -19.74 -0.99 4.91
C GLN A 228 -18.54 -0.04 5.02
N PHE A 229 -17.81 0.12 3.91
CA PHE A 229 -16.61 0.95 3.86
C PHE A 229 -16.86 2.21 3.03
N THR A 230 -16.69 3.37 3.66
CA THR A 230 -16.85 4.68 3.01
C THR A 230 -15.62 5.54 3.26
N PRO A 231 -14.71 5.67 2.30
CA PRO A 231 -13.57 6.56 2.42
C PRO A 231 -13.93 8.01 2.05
N HIS A 232 -13.25 8.95 2.69
CA HIS A 232 -13.37 10.37 2.42
C HIS A 232 -12.00 11.01 2.20
N LEU A 233 -11.94 12.03 1.36
CA LEU A 233 -10.78 12.91 1.24
C LEU A 233 -11.01 14.20 2.01
N LEU A 234 -9.98 14.62 2.75
CA LEU A 234 -9.92 15.87 3.50
C LEU A 234 -8.85 16.78 2.91
N PRO A 235 -8.99 18.12 3.04
CA PRO A 235 -8.00 19.10 2.61
C PRO A 235 -6.81 19.16 3.58
N VAL A 236 -6.13 18.03 3.77
CA VAL A 236 -4.91 17.91 4.57
C VAL A 236 -3.86 17.15 3.79
N ASP A 237 -2.59 17.43 4.06
CA ASP A 237 -1.48 16.78 3.34
C ASP A 237 -1.17 15.40 3.90
N LEU A 238 -1.32 15.21 5.21
CA LEU A 238 -0.97 13.95 5.86
C LEU A 238 -2.11 12.94 5.79
N HIS A 239 -1.76 11.67 5.62
CA HIS A 239 -2.66 10.55 5.83
C HIS A 239 -3.05 10.47 7.31
N ARG A 240 -4.17 11.08 7.66
CA ARG A 240 -4.81 10.86 8.95
C ARG A 240 -6.04 10.01 8.74
N MET A 241 -6.09 8.86 9.37
CA MET A 241 -7.22 7.97 9.27
C MET A 241 -8.00 7.94 10.59
N THR A 242 -9.29 8.19 10.51
CA THR A 242 -10.23 8.02 11.61
C THR A 242 -11.22 6.94 11.23
N MET A 243 -11.43 5.97 12.11
CA MET A 243 -12.41 4.92 11.92
C MET A 243 -13.52 5.02 12.96
N ARG A 244 -14.73 4.75 12.53
CA ARG A 244 -15.90 4.57 13.40
C ARG A 244 -16.51 3.21 13.13
N GLN A 245 -16.74 2.44 14.17
CA GLN A 245 -17.60 1.27 14.11
C GLN A 245 -18.91 1.57 14.83
N SER A 246 -20.03 1.21 14.23
CA SER A 246 -21.34 1.28 14.84
C SER A 246 -21.98 -0.11 14.77
N ASN A 247 -22.35 -0.65 15.91
CA ASN A 247 -23.22 -1.82 16.01
C ASN A 247 -24.45 -1.43 16.85
N LYS A 248 -25.59 -2.10 16.64
CA LYS A 248 -26.86 -1.78 17.31
C LYS A 248 -26.76 -1.76 18.85
N ASN A 249 -25.77 -2.44 19.42
CA ASN A 249 -25.62 -2.59 20.89
C ASN A 249 -24.31 -2.00 21.45
N ASN A 250 -23.33 -1.62 20.63
CA ASN A 250 -22.08 -1.03 21.09
C ASN A 250 -21.53 -0.05 20.06
N ILE A 251 -21.46 1.21 20.39
CA ILE A 251 -20.80 2.23 19.60
C ILE A 251 -19.36 2.31 20.09
N ALA A 252 -18.44 1.67 19.38
CA ALA A 252 -17.02 1.86 19.63
C ALA A 252 -16.48 2.94 18.69
N PHE A 253 -16.00 4.05 19.26
CA PHE A 253 -15.23 5.05 18.54
C PHE A 253 -13.76 4.66 18.65
N ILE A 254 -13.15 4.24 17.54
CA ILE A 254 -11.72 4.05 17.48
C ILE A 254 -11.17 5.16 16.60
N SER A 255 -10.65 6.19 17.24
CA SER A 255 -9.88 7.23 16.59
C SER A 255 -8.40 6.86 16.70
N ASN A 256 -7.85 6.26 15.66
CA ASN A 256 -6.42 6.07 15.55
C ASN A 256 -5.83 7.11 14.59
N LEU A 257 -5.05 8.01 15.15
CA LEU A 257 -4.15 8.88 14.41
C LEU A 257 -2.91 8.04 14.07
N LEU A 258 -3.02 7.18 13.06
CA LEU A 258 -1.84 6.57 12.49
C LEU A 258 -1.18 7.60 11.59
N ASN A 259 -0.09 8.18 12.06
CA ASN A 259 0.92 8.74 11.18
C ASN A 259 1.51 7.54 10.43
N ILE A 260 0.88 7.12 9.34
CA ILE A 260 1.51 6.21 8.40
C ILE A 260 2.41 7.08 7.53
N LEU A 261 3.67 6.96 7.83
CA LEU A 261 4.91 7.54 7.34
C LEU A 261 5.46 8.64 8.21
#